data_f466a6538e07e87008474c9937d6d5cd
#
_entry.id   f466a6538e07e87008474c9937d6d5cd
#
_cell.length_a   1.000
_cell.length_b   1.000
_cell.length_c   1.000
_cell.angle_alpha   90.00
_cell.angle_beta   90.00
_cell.angle_gamma   90.00
#
_symmetry.space_group_name_H-M   'P 1'
#
loop_
_entity.id
_entity.type
_entity.pdbx_description
1 polymer ?
#
loop_
_entity_poly.entity_id
_entity_poly.type
_entity_poly.pdbx_seq_one_letter_code
_entity_poly.pdbx_strand_id
1 'polypeptide(L)'
;MINTLQAGWKNFIELCVAENATEALSEMLDVLLTTEEKSDIAARCLIIKALLAANKTQREIAKELQVSIAKVTRGSNVLKKQDAQVMQRLKKYLS
;
A
#
# COMPACT_ATOMS: atom_id res chain seq x y z
N MET A 1 -22.53 17.70 2.81
CA MET A 1 -23.00 16.37 2.36
C MET A 1 -21.80 15.48 2.08
N ILE A 2 -21.81 14.26 2.62
CA ILE A 2 -20.74 13.30 2.37
C ILE A 2 -20.88 12.77 0.95
N ASN A 3 -19.78 12.80 0.20
CA ASN A 3 -19.69 12.19 -1.12
C ASN A 3 -19.93 10.68 -0.99
N THR A 4 -20.70 10.11 -1.92
CA THR A 4 -21.00 8.68 -1.93
C THR A 4 -19.73 7.82 -1.93
N LEU A 5 -18.72 8.21 -2.71
CA LEU A 5 -17.45 7.49 -2.74
C LEU A 5 -16.70 7.61 -1.42
N GLN A 6 -16.77 8.75 -0.74
CA GLN A 6 -16.17 8.90 0.58
C GLN A 6 -16.81 7.97 1.60
N ALA A 7 -18.14 7.80 1.53
CA ALA A 7 -18.85 6.87 2.40
C ALA A 7 -18.41 5.43 2.13
N GLY A 8 -18.27 5.06 0.86
CA GLY A 8 -17.76 3.74 0.48
C GLY A 8 -16.35 3.48 0.94
N TRP A 9 -15.48 4.47 0.83
CA TRP A 9 -14.10 4.38 1.32
C TRP A 9 -14.05 4.18 2.83
N LYS A 10 -14.89 4.93 3.56
CA LYS A 10 -15.01 4.76 5.01
C LYS A 10 -15.45 3.34 5.38
N ASN A 11 -16.43 2.79 4.64
CA ASN A 11 -16.87 1.41 4.85
C ASN A 11 -15.72 0.43 4.64
N PHE A 12 -14.90 0.63 3.62
CA PHE A 12 -13.75 -0.21 3.34
C PHE A 12 -12.73 -0.17 4.50
N ILE A 13 -12.42 1.01 4.98
CA ILE A 13 -11.49 1.17 6.11
C ILE A 13 -12.05 0.52 7.38
N GLU A 14 -13.33 0.73 7.66
CA GLU A 14 -13.98 0.13 8.83
C GLU A 14 -13.95 -1.39 8.79
N LEU A 15 -14.17 -1.97 7.61
CA LEU A 15 -14.08 -3.41 7.41
C LEU A 15 -12.68 -3.92 7.72
N CYS A 16 -11.65 -3.25 7.19
CA CYS A 16 -10.26 -3.62 7.42
C CYS A 16 -9.86 -3.52 8.89
N VAL A 17 -10.37 -2.51 9.59
CA VAL A 17 -10.08 -2.32 11.02
C VAL A 17 -10.81 -3.36 11.88
N ALA A 18 -12.05 -3.70 11.51
CA ALA A 18 -12.87 -4.61 12.30
C ALA A 18 -12.41 -6.06 12.18
N GLU A 19 -11.95 -6.48 11.01
CA GLU A 19 -11.51 -7.85 10.79
C GLU A 19 -10.02 -7.99 11.06
N ASN A 20 -9.68 -8.69 12.14
CA ASN A 20 -8.28 -8.83 12.56
C ASN A 20 -7.66 -10.19 12.19
N ALA A 21 -8.42 -11.07 11.57
CA ALA A 21 -7.89 -12.36 11.10
C ALA A 21 -7.43 -12.22 9.66
N THR A 22 -6.15 -12.48 9.41
CA THR A 22 -5.51 -12.28 8.11
C THR A 22 -6.24 -13.03 7.00
N GLU A 23 -6.58 -14.30 7.23
CA GLU A 23 -7.24 -15.12 6.21
C GLU A 23 -8.65 -14.63 5.91
N ALA A 24 -9.42 -14.29 6.94
CA ALA A 24 -10.77 -13.80 6.75
C ALA A 24 -10.78 -12.45 6.03
N LEU A 25 -9.85 -11.56 6.37
CA LEU A 25 -9.72 -10.27 5.68
C LEU A 25 -9.37 -10.48 4.21
N SER A 26 -8.41 -11.38 3.93
CA SER A 26 -8.02 -11.69 2.56
C SER A 26 -9.19 -12.19 1.72
N GLU A 27 -10.04 -13.05 2.29
CA GLU A 27 -11.24 -13.55 1.60
C GLU A 27 -12.22 -12.43 1.28
N MET A 28 -12.44 -11.50 2.23
CA MET A 28 -13.32 -10.36 1.99
C MET A 28 -12.77 -9.40 0.94
N LEU A 29 -11.46 -9.17 0.96
CA LEU A 29 -10.82 -8.30 -0.03
C LEU A 29 -10.86 -8.91 -1.43
N ASP A 30 -10.84 -10.24 -1.54
CA ASP A 30 -11.00 -10.92 -2.84
C ASP A 30 -12.39 -10.66 -3.44
N VAL A 31 -13.40 -10.40 -2.63
CA VAL A 31 -14.72 -10.00 -3.11
C VAL A 31 -14.73 -8.55 -3.59
N LEU A 32 -14.03 -7.66 -2.87
CA LEU A 32 -14.07 -6.22 -3.13
C LEU A 32 -13.10 -5.76 -4.21
N LEU A 33 -11.98 -6.46 -4.37
CA LEU A 33 -10.90 -6.06 -5.27
C LEU A 33 -10.83 -6.98 -6.48
N THR A 34 -10.52 -6.40 -7.64
CA THR A 34 -10.18 -7.20 -8.81
C THR A 34 -8.79 -7.80 -8.63
N THR A 35 -8.46 -8.80 -9.45
CA THR A 35 -7.12 -9.39 -9.46
C THR A 35 -6.05 -8.33 -9.72
N GLU A 36 -6.32 -7.40 -10.65
CA GLU A 36 -5.39 -6.33 -10.99
C GLU A 36 -5.19 -5.36 -9.82
N GLU A 37 -6.28 -4.96 -9.17
CA GLU A 37 -6.21 -4.07 -8.00
C GLU A 37 -5.42 -4.72 -6.87
N LYS A 38 -5.64 -6.00 -6.63
CA LYS A 38 -4.92 -6.76 -5.63
C LYS A 38 -3.42 -6.81 -5.94
N SER A 39 -3.07 -7.06 -7.19
CA SER A 39 -1.67 -7.05 -7.63
C SER A 39 -1.03 -5.67 -7.48
N ASP A 40 -1.77 -4.62 -7.81
CA ASP A 40 -1.27 -3.25 -7.68
C ASP A 40 -0.99 -2.89 -6.22
N ILE A 41 -1.88 -3.26 -5.31
CA ILE A 41 -1.69 -3.03 -3.87
C ILE A 41 -0.48 -3.81 -3.37
N ALA A 42 -0.36 -5.08 -3.76
CA ALA A 42 0.77 -5.92 -3.36
C ALA A 42 2.11 -5.30 -3.83
N ALA A 43 2.17 -4.85 -5.08
CA ALA A 43 3.36 -4.22 -5.62
C ALA A 43 3.69 -2.92 -4.87
N ARG A 44 2.69 -2.10 -4.55
CA ARG A 44 2.88 -0.87 -3.79
C ARG A 44 3.42 -1.14 -2.39
N CYS A 45 2.91 -2.16 -1.71
CA CYS A 45 3.43 -2.55 -0.41
C CYS A 45 4.90 -2.93 -0.47
N LEU A 46 5.30 -3.70 -1.49
CA LEU A 46 6.69 -4.10 -1.66
C LEU A 46 7.59 -2.91 -2.01
N ILE A 47 7.12 -2.01 -2.87
CA ILE A 47 7.86 -0.80 -3.23
C ILE A 47 8.10 0.07 -1.99
N ILE A 48 7.05 0.34 -1.23
CA ILE A 48 7.14 1.17 -0.03
C ILE A 48 8.08 0.51 0.99
N LYS A 49 7.95 -0.80 1.19
CA LYS A 49 8.82 -1.55 2.08
C LYS A 49 10.29 -1.40 1.68
N ALA A 50 10.61 -1.55 0.41
CA ALA A 50 11.97 -1.42 -0.11
C ALA A 50 12.50 0.00 0.05
N LEU A 51 11.66 1.01 -0.21
CA LEU A 51 12.04 2.41 -0.05
C LEU A 51 12.29 2.76 1.43
N LEU A 52 11.49 2.23 2.34
CA LEU A 52 11.67 2.46 3.77
C LEU A 52 12.97 1.84 4.29
N ALA A 53 13.40 0.72 3.73
CA ALA A 53 14.67 0.09 4.08
C ALA A 53 15.87 0.94 3.68
N ALA A 54 15.73 1.78 2.66
CA ALA A 54 16.70 2.77 2.22
C ALA A 54 18.10 2.22 1.91
N ASN A 55 18.17 0.97 1.44
CA ASN A 55 19.46 0.32 1.16
C ASN A 55 19.63 -0.03 -0.33
N LYS A 56 18.73 0.45 -1.19
CA LYS A 56 18.79 0.21 -2.64
C LYS A 56 18.38 1.46 -3.40
N THR A 57 18.90 1.58 -4.62
CA THR A 57 18.47 2.64 -5.53
C THR A 57 17.08 2.33 -6.08
N GLN A 58 16.39 3.34 -6.60
CA GLN A 58 15.10 3.13 -7.25
C GLN A 58 15.20 2.16 -8.43
N ARG A 59 16.30 2.22 -9.16
CA ARG A 59 16.56 1.35 -10.30
C ARG A 59 16.69 -0.11 -9.86
N GLU A 60 17.41 -0.35 -8.78
CA GLU A 60 17.59 -1.69 -8.21
C GLU A 60 16.26 -2.24 -7.73
N ILE A 61 15.44 -1.43 -7.07
CA ILE A 61 14.12 -1.83 -6.60
C ILE A 61 13.23 -2.22 -7.79
N ALA A 62 13.20 -1.38 -8.82
CA ALA A 62 12.40 -1.64 -10.01
C ALA A 62 12.79 -2.95 -10.68
N LYS A 63 14.07 -3.22 -10.80
CA LYS A 63 14.58 -4.46 -11.39
C LYS A 63 14.25 -5.67 -10.54
N GLU A 64 14.47 -5.58 -9.23
CA GLU A 64 14.25 -6.69 -8.31
C GLU A 64 12.78 -7.08 -8.22
N LEU A 65 11.90 -6.08 -8.17
CA LEU A 65 10.46 -6.32 -8.06
C LEU A 65 9.77 -6.50 -9.41
N GLN A 66 10.51 -6.33 -10.52
CA GLN A 66 9.98 -6.42 -11.87
C GLN A 66 8.81 -5.46 -12.10
N VAL A 67 8.99 -4.23 -11.64
CA VAL A 67 8.03 -3.14 -11.85
C VAL A 67 8.71 -2.00 -12.60
N SER A 68 7.92 -1.07 -13.14
CA SER A 68 8.49 0.08 -13.82
C SER A 68 9.17 1.01 -12.81
N ILE A 69 10.24 1.69 -13.26
CA ILE A 69 10.92 2.67 -12.43
C ILE A 69 9.98 3.84 -12.09
N ALA A 70 9.03 4.14 -12.98
CA ALA A 70 8.03 5.19 -12.73
C ALA A 70 7.18 4.89 -11.50
N LYS A 71 6.81 3.62 -11.29
CA LYS A 71 6.05 3.21 -10.10
C LYS A 71 6.87 3.40 -8.82
N VAL A 72 8.15 3.08 -8.87
CA VAL A 72 9.05 3.27 -7.72
C VAL A 72 9.23 4.76 -7.43
N THR A 73 9.46 5.57 -8.46
CA THR A 73 9.60 7.02 -8.33
C THR A 73 8.34 7.64 -7.72
N ARG A 74 7.16 7.20 -8.17
CA ARG A 74 5.89 7.67 -7.61
C ARG A 74 5.77 7.35 -6.12
N GLY A 75 6.13 6.13 -5.73
CA GLY A 75 6.16 5.73 -4.33
C GLY A 75 7.11 6.58 -3.50
N SER A 76 8.31 6.85 -4.02
CA SER A 76 9.29 7.70 -3.37
C SER A 76 8.75 9.12 -3.16
N ASN A 77 8.11 9.68 -4.19
CA ASN A 77 7.55 11.04 -4.11
C ASN A 77 6.42 11.14 -3.10
N VAL A 78 5.56 10.11 -3.02
CA VAL A 78 4.49 10.06 -2.03
C VAL A 78 5.05 9.99 -0.62
N LEU A 79 6.07 9.16 -0.39
CA LEU A 79 6.70 9.04 0.92
C LEU A 79 7.32 10.35 1.40
N LYS A 80 7.95 11.10 0.50
CA LYS A 80 8.59 12.38 0.85
C LYS A 80 7.61 13.42 1.37
N LYS A 81 6.33 13.27 1.07
CA LYS A 81 5.28 14.21 1.48
C LYS A 81 4.62 13.83 2.80
N GLN A 82 4.96 12.69 3.37
CA GLN A 82 4.32 12.21 4.59
C GLN A 82 4.97 12.80 5.83
N ASP A 83 4.17 12.99 6.88
CA ASP A 83 4.71 13.44 8.16
C ASP A 83 5.39 12.29 8.92
N ALA A 84 6.06 12.65 10.01
CA ALA A 84 6.82 11.68 10.80
C ALA A 84 5.94 10.59 11.40
N GLN A 85 4.71 10.90 11.78
CA GLN A 85 3.80 9.92 12.39
C GLN A 85 3.39 8.86 11.38
N VAL A 86 3.04 9.26 10.17
CA VAL A 86 2.68 8.33 9.10
C VAL A 86 3.89 7.46 8.75
N MET A 87 5.07 8.06 8.64
CA MET A 87 6.31 7.33 8.34
C MET A 87 6.61 6.28 9.41
N GLN A 88 6.45 6.61 10.68
CA GLN A 88 6.66 5.66 11.77
C GLN A 88 5.69 4.48 11.71
N ARG A 89 4.42 4.75 11.41
CA ARG A 89 3.41 3.69 11.28
C ARG A 89 3.73 2.77 10.11
N LEU A 90 4.12 3.35 8.96
CA LEU A 90 4.51 2.54 7.80
C LEU A 90 5.70 1.65 8.12
N LYS A 91 6.72 2.18 8.79
CA LYS A 91 7.88 1.40 9.21
C LYS A 91 7.52 0.27 10.16
N LYS A 92 6.57 0.53 11.06
CA LYS A 92 6.10 -0.47 12.01
C LYS A 92 5.46 -1.67 11.32
N TYR A 93 4.68 -1.42 10.28
CA TYR A 93 3.90 -2.48 9.63
C TYR A 93 4.55 -3.05 8.37
N LEU A 94 5.47 -2.32 7.73
CA LEU A 94 6.09 -2.71 6.46
C LEU A 94 7.59 -2.93 6.54
N SER A 95 8.16 -2.95 7.73
CA SER A 95 9.60 -3.26 7.83
C SER A 95 9.87 -4.71 8.20
#